data_6d8c64fda80d3e02123ddb5cd548e524
#
_entry.id   6d8c64fda80d3e02123ddb5cd548e524
#
_cell.length_a   1.000
_cell.length_b   1.000
_cell.length_c   1.000
_cell.angle_alpha   90.00
_cell.angle_beta   90.00
_cell.angle_gamma   90.00
#
_symmetry.space_group_name_H-M   'P 1'
#
loop_
_entity.id
_entity.type
_entity.pdbx_description
1 polymer ?
#
loop_
_entity_poly.entity_id
_entity_poly.type
_entity_poly.pdbx_seq_one_letter_code
_entity_poly.pdbx_strand_id
1 'polypeptide(L)'
;MFLLMNKFFLIIIVFLSLFTNLFANPNIQARTGILVDYHSDKVLFELEPDAIIYPASMTKIMTSIVAFDLIKKGKISLDDNFTISENAWRLSQAGYSSMFIMINDQVSVEDLLKGIIIASGNDACVALAEGIAGSEENFAVMMNEKASEIGMTSTNFTNSSGINDPDNXX
;
A
#
# COMPACT_ATOMS: atom_id res chain seq x y z
N MET A 1 45.50 -46.93 -9.16
CA MET A 1 44.67 -46.52 -8.03
C MET A 1 44.70 -44.99 -7.81
N PHE A 2 45.84 -44.35 -7.73
CA PHE A 2 46.00 -42.92 -7.56
C PHE A 2 45.33 -42.08 -8.63
N LEU A 3 45.45 -42.46 -9.93
CA LEU A 3 44.87 -41.73 -11.04
C LEU A 3 43.35 -41.74 -11.08
N LEU A 4 42.72 -42.82 -10.65
CA LEU A 4 41.27 -42.96 -10.55
C LEU A 4 40.73 -42.11 -9.39
N MET A 5 41.47 -42.07 -8.29
CA MET A 5 41.11 -41.28 -7.10
C MET A 5 41.14 -39.77 -7.41
N ASN A 6 42.14 -39.30 -8.18
CA ASN A 6 42.22 -37.90 -8.59
C ASN A 6 41.06 -37.51 -9.54
N LYS A 7 40.65 -38.38 -10.44
CA LYS A 7 39.52 -38.13 -11.34
C LYS A 7 38.19 -38.05 -10.57
N PHE A 8 38.02 -38.93 -9.60
CA PHE A 8 36.82 -38.95 -8.75
C PHE A 8 36.74 -37.66 -7.92
N PHE A 9 37.84 -37.21 -7.36
CA PHE A 9 37.93 -35.98 -6.58
C PHE A 9 37.63 -34.75 -7.43
N LEU A 10 38.12 -34.74 -8.68
CA LEU A 10 37.85 -33.66 -9.64
C LEU A 10 36.35 -33.59 -9.99
N ILE A 11 35.71 -34.73 -10.20
CA ILE A 11 34.28 -34.81 -10.51
C ILE A 11 33.46 -34.26 -9.33
N ILE A 12 33.84 -34.58 -8.09
CA ILE A 12 33.16 -34.06 -6.89
C ILE A 12 33.31 -32.53 -6.80
N ILE A 13 34.49 -31.99 -7.06
CA ILE A 13 34.70 -30.54 -7.03
C ILE A 13 33.87 -29.85 -8.10
N VAL A 14 33.83 -30.39 -9.31
CA VAL A 14 33.01 -29.85 -10.41
C VAL A 14 31.51 -29.94 -10.04
N PHE A 15 31.08 -31.05 -9.45
CA PHE A 15 29.71 -31.24 -9.04
C PHE A 15 29.30 -30.24 -7.92
N LEU A 16 30.20 -30.04 -6.94
CA LEU A 16 29.99 -29.08 -5.87
C LEU A 16 29.96 -27.61 -6.39
N SER A 17 30.75 -27.31 -7.41
CA SER A 17 30.75 -25.97 -8.00
C SER A 17 29.48 -25.66 -8.81
N LEU A 18 28.74 -26.69 -9.23
CA LEU A 18 27.46 -26.52 -9.93
C LEU A 18 26.31 -26.13 -8.97
N PHE A 19 26.52 -26.25 -7.66
CA PHE A 19 25.53 -25.84 -6.65
C PHE A 19 25.78 -24.43 -6.10
N THR A 20 26.58 -23.62 -6.81
CA THR A 20 26.61 -22.18 -6.48
C THR A 20 25.22 -21.62 -6.72
N ASN A 21 24.60 -21.16 -5.66
CA ASN A 21 23.30 -20.52 -5.73
C ASN A 21 23.39 -19.36 -6.75
N LEU A 22 22.77 -19.53 -7.90
CA LEU A 22 22.53 -18.43 -8.82
C LEU A 22 21.45 -17.57 -8.19
N PHE A 23 21.83 -16.68 -7.30
CA PHE A 23 20.95 -15.60 -6.91
C PHE A 23 20.85 -14.66 -8.10
N ALA A 24 19.77 -14.77 -8.85
CA ALA A 24 19.43 -13.76 -9.84
C ALA A 24 19.09 -12.50 -9.06
N ASN A 25 20.02 -11.57 -9.00
CA ASN A 25 19.77 -10.26 -8.44
C ASN A 25 19.11 -9.42 -9.54
N PRO A 26 17.79 -9.23 -9.53
CA PRO A 26 17.11 -8.48 -10.59
C PRO A 26 17.61 -7.03 -10.60
N ASN A 27 18.10 -6.58 -11.73
CA ASN A 27 18.52 -5.18 -11.90
C ASN A 27 17.27 -4.33 -12.12
N ILE A 28 16.60 -3.97 -11.02
CA ILE A 28 15.38 -3.15 -11.08
C ILE A 28 15.71 -1.67 -10.90
N GLN A 29 15.07 -0.83 -11.71
CA GLN A 29 15.22 0.63 -11.66
C GLN A 29 14.25 1.20 -10.63
N ALA A 30 14.55 0.96 -9.35
CA ALA A 30 13.76 1.43 -8.22
C ALA A 30 14.68 1.88 -7.10
N ARG A 31 14.23 2.82 -6.29
CA ARG A 31 14.96 3.27 -5.09
C ARG A 31 14.88 2.23 -3.98
N THR A 32 13.71 1.63 -3.81
CA THR A 32 13.46 0.62 -2.77
C THR A 32 12.64 -0.52 -3.37
N GLY A 33 12.75 -1.70 -2.77
CA GLY A 33 11.94 -2.82 -3.19
C GLY A 33 12.02 -3.99 -2.23
N ILE A 34 10.94 -4.72 -2.10
CA ILE A 34 10.91 -5.99 -1.38
C ILE A 34 10.00 -6.96 -2.15
N LEU A 35 10.46 -8.18 -2.29
CA LEU A 35 9.67 -9.27 -2.89
C LEU A 35 9.57 -10.40 -1.88
N VAL A 36 8.36 -10.75 -1.52
CA VAL A 36 8.08 -11.79 -0.54
C VAL A 36 7.25 -12.89 -1.19
N ASP A 37 7.62 -14.13 -0.94
CA ASP A 37 6.79 -15.28 -1.33
C ASP A 37 5.56 -15.33 -0.41
N TYR A 38 4.39 -15.23 -1.01
CA TYR A 38 3.11 -15.11 -0.28
C TYR A 38 2.80 -16.30 0.63
N HIS A 39 3.24 -17.51 0.24
CA HIS A 39 2.90 -18.73 0.98
C HIS A 39 3.87 -19.06 2.12
N SER A 40 5.14 -18.73 1.93
CA SER A 40 6.19 -19.08 2.89
C SER A 40 6.69 -17.89 3.71
N ASP A 41 6.23 -16.69 3.40
CA ASP A 41 6.71 -15.40 3.95
C ASP A 41 8.23 -15.20 3.77
N LYS A 42 8.85 -15.97 2.87
CA LYS A 42 10.28 -15.86 2.61
C LYS A 42 10.57 -14.62 1.74
N VAL A 43 11.49 -13.78 2.21
CA VAL A 43 11.98 -12.65 1.42
C VAL A 43 12.87 -13.21 0.30
N LEU A 44 12.49 -12.95 -0.95
CA LEU A 44 13.18 -13.42 -2.16
C LEU A 44 14.15 -12.36 -2.70
N PHE A 45 13.86 -11.08 -2.44
CA PHE A 45 14.67 -9.94 -2.87
C PHE A 45 14.38 -8.75 -1.97
N GLU A 46 15.40 -7.97 -1.66
CA GLU A 46 15.24 -6.70 -0.96
C GLU A 46 16.26 -5.68 -1.48
N LEU A 47 15.83 -4.44 -1.55
CA LEU A 47 16.64 -3.28 -1.95
C LEU A 47 16.22 -2.13 -1.04
N GLU A 48 17.10 -1.71 -0.13
CA GLU A 48 16.84 -0.66 0.85
C GLU A 48 15.44 -0.80 1.49
N PRO A 49 15.10 -1.99 2.07
CA PRO A 49 13.73 -2.27 2.52
C PRO A 49 13.27 -1.38 3.69
N ASP A 50 14.21 -0.85 4.46
CA ASP A 50 13.92 0.00 5.63
C ASP A 50 14.03 1.50 5.33
N ALA A 51 14.29 1.87 4.08
CA ALA A 51 14.39 3.29 3.70
C ALA A 51 13.02 3.95 3.79
N ILE A 52 12.97 5.10 4.45
CA ILE A 52 11.72 5.90 4.54
C ILE A 52 11.29 6.32 3.13
N ILE A 53 10.02 6.08 2.82
CA ILE A 53 9.41 6.47 1.54
C ILE A 53 8.21 7.40 1.78
N TYR A 54 7.90 8.20 0.79
CA TYR A 54 6.66 8.95 0.70
C TYR A 54 5.70 8.07 -0.12
N PRO A 55 4.65 7.52 0.49
CA PRO A 55 3.84 6.48 -0.18
C PRO A 55 2.99 7.02 -1.33
N ALA A 56 2.74 8.33 -1.37
CA ALA A 56 1.85 8.92 -2.39
C ALA A 56 0.53 8.12 -2.42
N SER A 57 0.03 7.77 -3.60
CA SER A 57 -1.26 7.07 -3.73
C SER A 57 -1.29 5.66 -3.11
N MET A 58 -0.15 5.10 -2.70
CA MET A 58 -0.16 3.85 -1.91
C MET A 58 -0.84 4.04 -0.54
N THR A 59 -0.91 5.28 -0.04
CA THR A 59 -1.69 5.65 1.16
C THR A 59 -3.13 5.11 1.06
N LYS A 60 -3.73 5.13 -0.14
CA LYS A 60 -5.10 4.70 -0.39
C LYS A 60 -5.36 3.22 -0.08
N ILE A 61 -4.29 2.42 -0.03
CA ILE A 61 -4.39 1.02 0.44
C ILE A 61 -4.86 1.02 1.90
N MET A 62 -4.24 1.84 2.76
CA MET A 62 -4.64 1.94 4.16
C MET A 62 -6.06 2.53 4.30
N THR A 63 -6.38 3.55 3.52
CA THR A 63 -7.74 4.12 3.47
C THR A 63 -8.78 3.04 3.18
N SER A 64 -8.50 2.19 2.19
CA SER A 64 -9.38 1.09 1.81
C SER A 64 -9.44 0.01 2.92
N ILE A 65 -8.32 -0.31 3.54
CA ILE A 65 -8.24 -1.29 4.65
C ILE A 65 -9.13 -0.83 5.82
N VAL A 66 -9.04 0.44 6.21
CA VAL A 66 -9.86 1.00 7.31
C VAL A 66 -11.34 0.88 6.96
N ALA A 67 -11.73 1.27 5.75
CA ALA A 67 -13.13 1.19 5.31
C ALA A 67 -13.64 -0.26 5.30
N PHE A 68 -12.86 -1.20 4.72
CA PHE A 68 -13.24 -2.62 4.68
C PHE A 68 -13.34 -3.23 6.09
N ASP A 69 -12.44 -2.82 7.00
CA ASP A 69 -12.49 -3.27 8.39
C ASP A 69 -13.79 -2.81 9.08
N LEU A 70 -14.20 -1.56 8.84
CA LEU A 70 -15.45 -1.01 9.37
C LEU A 70 -16.68 -1.70 8.76
N ILE A 71 -16.64 -2.01 7.46
CA ILE A 71 -17.71 -2.77 6.78
C ILE A 71 -17.80 -4.17 7.42
N LYS A 72 -16.67 -4.85 7.59
CA LYS A 72 -16.60 -6.18 8.21
C LYS A 72 -17.15 -6.18 9.63
N LYS A 73 -16.95 -5.09 10.37
CA LYS A 73 -17.45 -4.90 11.75
C LYS A 73 -18.91 -4.42 11.78
N GLY A 74 -19.55 -4.20 10.64
CA GLY A 74 -20.93 -3.70 10.54
C GLY A 74 -21.11 -2.27 11.02
N LYS A 75 -20.03 -1.47 11.02
CA LYS A 75 -20.07 -0.06 11.43
C LYS A 75 -20.54 0.86 10.30
N ILE A 76 -20.25 0.48 9.07
CA ILE A 76 -20.74 1.10 7.84
C ILE A 76 -21.13 0.00 6.86
N SER A 77 -21.90 0.36 5.84
CA SER A 77 -22.35 -0.54 4.77
C SER A 77 -21.91 0.03 3.42
N LEU A 78 -21.74 -0.84 2.43
CA LEU A 78 -21.51 -0.42 1.05
C LEU A 78 -22.61 0.49 0.50
N ASP A 79 -23.85 0.30 0.99
CA ASP A 79 -25.03 1.06 0.58
C ASP A 79 -25.18 2.41 1.30
N ASP A 80 -24.40 2.65 2.36
CA ASP A 80 -24.44 3.94 3.07
C ASP A 80 -24.03 5.06 2.11
N ASN A 81 -24.71 6.21 2.23
CA ASN A 81 -24.43 7.37 1.36
C ASN A 81 -23.83 8.50 2.20
N PHE A 82 -22.76 9.08 1.68
CA PHE A 82 -22.10 10.24 2.30
C PHE A 82 -22.35 11.48 1.45
N THR A 83 -22.65 12.59 2.13
CA THR A 83 -22.83 13.90 1.47
C THR A 83 -21.43 14.46 1.12
N ILE A 84 -21.26 14.84 -0.12
CA ILE A 84 -19.99 15.37 -0.61
C ILE A 84 -19.82 16.82 -0.11
N SER A 85 -18.75 17.03 0.65
CA SER A 85 -18.38 18.34 1.17
C SER A 85 -17.75 19.24 0.08
N GLU A 86 -17.69 20.52 0.36
CA GLU A 86 -16.94 21.46 -0.47
C GLU A 86 -15.45 21.09 -0.52
N ASN A 87 -14.90 20.59 0.59
CA ASN A 87 -13.49 20.20 0.68
C ASN A 87 -13.18 19.05 -0.28
N ALA A 88 -13.99 17.98 -0.24
CA ALA A 88 -13.83 16.84 -1.17
C ALA A 88 -14.01 17.30 -2.62
N TRP A 89 -15.05 18.09 -2.91
CA TRP A 89 -15.32 18.60 -4.26
C TRP A 89 -14.15 19.46 -4.80
N ARG A 90 -13.52 20.29 -3.97
CA ARG A 90 -12.39 21.12 -4.40
C ARG A 90 -11.24 20.28 -4.97
N LEU A 91 -11.02 19.07 -4.44
CA LEU A 91 -9.99 18.18 -4.96
C LEU A 91 -10.33 17.65 -6.36
N SER A 92 -11.63 17.50 -6.68
CA SER A 92 -12.04 17.11 -8.04
C SER A 92 -11.73 18.21 -9.08
N GLN A 93 -11.55 19.46 -8.63
CA GLN A 93 -11.23 20.60 -9.50
C GLN A 93 -9.73 20.92 -9.52
N ALA A 94 -8.92 20.30 -8.67
CA ALA A 94 -7.53 20.70 -8.44
C ALA A 94 -6.52 20.04 -9.40
N GLY A 95 -6.98 19.26 -10.36
CA GLY A 95 -6.11 18.60 -11.36
C GLY A 95 -5.48 17.30 -10.90
N TYR A 96 -5.86 16.79 -9.74
CA TYR A 96 -5.43 15.48 -9.24
C TYR A 96 -6.33 14.36 -9.80
N SER A 97 -5.88 13.11 -9.64
CA SER A 97 -6.72 11.94 -9.93
C SER A 97 -8.03 12.04 -9.12
N SER A 98 -9.16 11.94 -9.79
CA SER A 98 -10.48 12.19 -9.21
C SER A 98 -11.54 11.29 -9.84
N MET A 99 -12.60 11.02 -9.10
CA MET A 99 -13.82 10.43 -9.67
C MET A 99 -14.85 11.52 -10.06
N PHE A 100 -14.51 12.79 -9.82
CA PHE A 100 -15.27 13.99 -10.22
C PHE A 100 -16.63 14.07 -9.53
N ILE A 101 -16.64 13.91 -8.20
CA ILE A 101 -17.83 14.09 -7.36
C ILE A 101 -18.24 15.56 -7.29
N MET A 102 -19.54 15.79 -7.16
CA MET A 102 -20.10 17.15 -7.09
C MET A 102 -20.51 17.47 -5.66
N ILE A 103 -20.33 18.73 -5.29
CA ILE A 103 -20.72 19.24 -3.97
C ILE A 103 -22.20 18.93 -3.69
N ASN A 104 -22.50 18.47 -2.48
CA ASN A 104 -23.85 18.09 -1.99
C ASN A 104 -24.42 16.82 -2.62
N ASP A 105 -23.73 16.17 -3.53
CA ASP A 105 -24.16 14.84 -4.01
C ASP A 105 -24.14 13.83 -2.86
N GLN A 106 -24.99 12.81 -2.98
CA GLN A 106 -25.00 11.64 -2.09
C GLN A 106 -24.31 10.52 -2.86
N VAL A 107 -23.16 10.06 -2.36
CA VAL A 107 -22.36 9.01 -3.04
C VAL A 107 -22.22 7.83 -2.08
N SER A 108 -22.48 6.63 -2.60
CA SER A 108 -22.41 5.41 -1.79
C SER A 108 -20.95 5.08 -1.41
N VAL A 109 -20.79 4.42 -0.27
CA VAL A 109 -19.49 3.89 0.18
C VAL A 109 -18.89 2.99 -0.93
N GLU A 110 -19.73 2.17 -1.58
CA GLU A 110 -19.30 1.32 -2.68
C GLU A 110 -18.68 2.14 -3.82
N ASP A 111 -19.35 3.19 -4.25
CA ASP A 111 -18.86 4.01 -5.38
C ASP A 111 -17.63 4.83 -4.97
N LEU A 112 -17.56 5.34 -3.73
CA LEU A 112 -16.37 6.01 -3.24
C LEU A 112 -15.17 5.05 -3.24
N LEU A 113 -15.35 3.80 -2.75
CA LEU A 113 -14.29 2.79 -2.77
C LEU A 113 -13.87 2.45 -4.21
N LYS A 114 -14.81 2.33 -5.14
CA LYS A 114 -14.48 2.13 -6.57
C LYS A 114 -13.67 3.33 -7.10
N GLY A 115 -14.08 4.54 -6.77
CA GLY A 115 -13.35 5.77 -7.14
C GLY A 115 -11.91 5.77 -6.62
N ILE A 116 -11.71 5.36 -5.38
CA ILE A 116 -10.39 5.26 -4.73
C ILE A 116 -9.54 4.20 -5.43
N ILE A 117 -10.07 2.99 -5.58
CA ILE A 117 -9.30 1.81 -6.01
C ILE A 117 -9.02 1.85 -7.51
N ILE A 118 -10.00 2.26 -8.33
CA ILE A 118 -9.91 2.19 -9.79
C ILE A 118 -9.31 3.48 -10.36
N ALA A 119 -9.82 4.64 -9.91
CA ALA A 119 -9.43 5.94 -10.43
C ALA A 119 -8.36 6.65 -9.60
N SER A 120 -7.99 6.08 -8.46
CA SER A 120 -7.09 6.73 -7.50
C SER A 120 -7.63 8.11 -7.07
N GLY A 121 -8.95 8.23 -6.92
CA GLY A 121 -9.65 9.50 -6.67
C GLY A 121 -9.31 10.11 -5.31
N ASN A 122 -8.67 11.27 -5.33
CA ASN A 122 -8.34 12.00 -4.09
C ASN A 122 -9.59 12.59 -3.46
N ASP A 123 -10.50 13.08 -4.29
CA ASP A 123 -11.82 13.57 -3.88
C ASP A 123 -12.62 12.48 -3.15
N ALA A 124 -12.60 11.27 -3.71
CA ALA A 124 -13.27 10.11 -3.10
C ALA A 124 -12.65 9.75 -1.73
N CYS A 125 -11.32 9.88 -1.59
CA CYS A 125 -10.64 9.62 -0.30
C CYS A 125 -11.14 10.57 0.78
N VAL A 126 -11.17 11.87 0.47
CA VAL A 126 -11.63 12.89 1.44
C VAL A 126 -13.10 12.68 1.77
N ALA A 127 -13.95 12.43 0.74
CA ALA A 127 -15.39 12.19 0.96
C ALA A 127 -15.61 10.96 1.86
N LEU A 128 -14.89 9.88 1.62
CA LEU A 128 -14.97 8.67 2.44
C LEU A 128 -14.49 8.94 3.87
N ALA A 129 -13.36 9.62 4.02
CA ALA A 129 -12.74 9.94 5.31
C ALA A 129 -13.69 10.81 6.16
N GLU A 130 -14.24 11.87 5.56
CA GLU A 130 -15.18 12.77 6.23
C GLU A 130 -16.48 12.04 6.59
N GLY A 131 -16.98 11.21 5.69
CA GLY A 131 -18.21 10.43 5.94
C GLY A 131 -18.05 9.43 7.08
N ILE A 132 -16.90 8.79 7.20
CA ILE A 132 -16.61 7.82 8.27
C ILE A 132 -16.29 8.50 9.60
N ALA A 133 -15.40 9.49 9.59
CA ALA A 133 -14.77 10.02 10.81
C ALA A 133 -15.16 11.46 11.13
N GLY A 134 -15.94 12.11 10.27
CA GLY A 134 -16.35 13.50 10.43
C GLY A 134 -15.31 14.49 9.89
N SER A 135 -14.05 14.08 9.76
CA SER A 135 -12.99 14.88 9.12
C SER A 135 -11.86 13.99 8.65
N GLU A 136 -11.07 14.48 7.72
CA GLU A 136 -9.90 13.76 7.21
C GLU A 136 -8.84 13.56 8.30
N GLU A 137 -8.68 14.54 9.20
CA GLU A 137 -7.74 14.46 10.33
C GLU A 137 -8.11 13.31 11.28
N ASN A 138 -9.39 13.20 11.64
CA ASN A 138 -9.88 12.08 12.48
C ASN A 138 -9.67 10.74 11.78
N PHE A 139 -9.88 10.71 10.47
CA PHE A 139 -9.66 9.50 9.68
C PHE A 139 -8.17 9.09 9.65
N ALA A 140 -7.27 10.08 9.56
CA ALA A 140 -5.82 9.82 9.64
C ALA A 140 -5.43 9.19 11.00
N VAL A 141 -6.08 9.61 12.09
CA VAL A 141 -5.90 8.94 13.40
C VAL A 141 -6.28 7.46 13.29
N MET A 142 -7.43 7.14 12.68
CA MET A 142 -7.87 5.75 12.49
C MET A 142 -6.89 4.96 11.62
N MET A 143 -6.31 5.60 10.59
CA MET A 143 -5.28 4.98 9.73
C MET A 143 -4.03 4.63 10.53
N ASN A 144 -3.58 5.52 11.42
CA ASN A 144 -2.41 5.30 12.26
C ASN A 144 -2.68 4.23 13.34
N GLU A 145 -3.88 4.20 13.90
CA GLU A 145 -4.29 3.12 14.81
C GLU A 145 -4.25 1.77 14.10
N LYS A 146 -4.78 1.70 12.87
CA LYS A 146 -4.74 0.47 12.06
C LYS A 146 -3.31 0.10 11.68
N ALA A 147 -2.47 1.06 11.32
CA ALA A 147 -1.04 0.84 11.04
C ALA A 147 -0.35 0.19 12.25
N SER A 148 -0.57 0.75 13.44
CA SER A 148 -0.03 0.21 14.70
C SER A 148 -0.54 -1.21 14.95
N GLU A 149 -1.85 -1.46 14.76
CA GLU A 149 -2.49 -2.77 14.94
C GLU A 149 -1.83 -3.85 14.08
N ILE A 150 -1.45 -3.52 12.85
CA ILE A 150 -0.85 -4.48 11.90
C ILE A 150 0.68 -4.44 11.88
N GLY A 151 1.30 -3.71 12.81
CA GLY A 151 2.75 -3.73 13.01
C GLY A 151 3.56 -2.77 12.14
N MET A 152 2.93 -1.77 11.53
CA MET A 152 3.63 -0.74 10.72
C MET A 152 4.21 0.35 11.65
N THR A 153 5.25 0.00 12.40
CA THR A 153 5.78 0.83 13.49
C THR A 153 6.55 2.08 13.03
N SER A 154 6.91 2.14 11.75
CA SER A 154 7.67 3.26 11.16
C SER A 154 6.86 4.03 10.12
N THR A 155 5.52 3.97 10.23
CA THR A 155 4.61 4.61 9.28
C THR A 155 3.77 5.67 9.99
N ASN A 156 3.59 6.81 9.34
CA ASN A 156 2.70 7.87 9.79
C ASN A 156 1.83 8.34 8.62
N PHE A 157 0.54 8.32 8.79
CA PHE A 157 -0.45 8.84 7.84
C PHE A 157 -0.95 10.19 8.34
N THR A 158 -0.92 11.20 7.47
CA THR A 158 -1.44 12.54 7.78
C THR A 158 -2.71 12.87 7.01
N ASN A 159 -3.00 12.10 5.94
CA ASN A 159 -4.20 12.30 5.13
C ASN A 159 -4.62 10.97 4.50
N SER A 160 -5.80 10.96 3.88
CA SER A 160 -6.44 9.77 3.33
C SER A 160 -5.97 9.41 1.92
N SER A 161 -5.33 10.33 1.22
CA SER A 161 -5.08 10.22 -0.23
C SER A 161 -3.60 10.03 -0.59
N GLY A 162 -2.70 10.45 0.29
CA GLY A 162 -1.26 10.51 0.03
C GLY A 162 -0.84 11.75 -0.75
N ILE A 163 -1.70 12.76 -0.81
CA ILE A 163 -1.32 14.07 -1.36
C ILE A 163 -0.17 14.63 -0.51
N ASN A 164 0.72 15.30 -1.17
CA ASN A 164 2.03 15.73 -0.68
C ASN A 164 2.00 16.34 0.73
N ASP A 165 2.55 15.59 1.67
CA ASP A 165 2.77 16.03 3.04
C ASP A 165 4.08 15.37 3.52
N PRO A 166 5.06 16.15 3.96
CA PRO A 166 6.37 15.60 4.36
C PRO A 166 6.29 14.68 5.58
N ASP A 167 5.23 14.74 6.36
CA ASP A 167 5.03 13.90 7.54
C ASP A 167 4.22 12.62 7.23
N ASN A 168 3.80 12.45 5.97
CA ASN A 168 3.13 11.22 5.49
C ASN A 168 4.20 10.24 5.01
N UNK A 169 4.72 9.48 5.90
CA UNK A 169 5.82 8.72 5.68
C UNK A 169 5.65 7.35 6.06
N UNK A 170 6.36 6.68 5.61
CA UNK A 170 6.46 5.42 6.03
C UNK A 170 7.68 4.97 5.76
#